data_83d36eea6c66524f9cb85853fb24fbed
#
_entry.id   83d36eea6c66524f9cb85853fb24fbed
#
_cell.length_a   1.000
_cell.length_b   1.000
_cell.length_c   1.000
_cell.angle_alpha   90.00
_cell.angle_beta   90.00
_cell.angle_gamma   90.00
#
_symmetry.space_group_name_H-M   'P 1'
#
loop_
_entity.id
_entity.type
_entity.pdbx_description
1 polymer ?
#
loop_
_entity_poly.entity_id
_entity_poly.type
_entity_poly.pdbx_seq_one_letter_code
_entity_poly.pdbx_strand_id
1 'polypeptide(L)'
;FQAAYDAVQYLVHTGHRRIALAYGREELYFYRERYRGYCQALSDAGLPYEEALVMRESSGVDSFYRLTQEVMRLPQPPDAIFTTSDPKAFVVMHALHDMGVRIPEDVSVLGFDNVSLSSMVEPPLSTVAQPLYDMGAVAAKNLIHQIRYKEKNGELPPPVRNVLGVDLIVRRSTR
;
A
#
# COMPACT_ATOMS: atom_id res chain seq x y z
N PHE A 1 -8.25 -5.44 0.09
CA PHE A 1 -8.87 -4.95 -1.14
C PHE A 1 -9.44 -3.54 -0.96
N GLN A 2 -10.43 -3.38 -0.05
CA GLN A 2 -11.15 -2.09 0.11
C GLN A 2 -10.19 -0.93 0.44
N ALA A 3 -9.27 -1.14 1.36
CA ALA A 3 -8.29 -0.11 1.74
C ALA A 3 -7.40 0.37 0.57
N ALA A 4 -6.98 -0.56 -0.30
CA ALA A 4 -6.21 -0.19 -1.49
C ALA A 4 -7.07 0.49 -2.55
N TYR A 5 -8.31 0.04 -2.69
CA TYR A 5 -9.30 0.71 -3.54
C TYR A 5 -9.52 2.17 -3.10
N ASP A 6 -9.80 2.38 -1.81
CA ASP A 6 -10.06 3.72 -1.25
C ASP A 6 -8.82 4.63 -1.37
N ALA A 7 -7.62 4.08 -1.16
CA ALA A 7 -6.36 4.80 -1.31
C ALA A 7 -6.13 5.30 -2.76
N VAL A 8 -6.41 4.45 -3.75
CA VAL A 8 -6.29 4.83 -5.17
C VAL A 8 -7.41 5.79 -5.58
N GLN A 9 -8.63 5.58 -5.08
CA GLN A 9 -9.73 6.53 -5.30
C GLN A 9 -9.42 7.92 -4.73
N TYR A 10 -8.75 8.00 -3.57
CA TYR A 10 -8.26 9.26 -3.04
C TYR A 10 -7.32 9.96 -4.04
N LEU A 11 -6.34 9.25 -4.61
CA LEU A 11 -5.45 9.82 -5.64
C LEU A 11 -6.24 10.32 -6.87
N VAL A 12 -7.23 9.54 -7.32
CA VAL A 12 -8.11 9.96 -8.43
C VAL A 12 -8.88 11.23 -8.09
N HIS A 13 -9.46 11.31 -6.89
CA HIS A 13 -10.23 12.48 -6.43
C HIS A 13 -9.37 13.73 -6.25
N THR A 14 -8.09 13.57 -5.90
CA THR A 14 -7.11 14.68 -5.84
C THR A 14 -6.51 15.05 -7.20
N GLY A 15 -7.04 14.48 -8.28
CA GLY A 15 -6.75 14.90 -9.65
C GLY A 15 -5.70 14.07 -10.38
N HIS A 16 -5.15 13.02 -9.78
CA HIS A 16 -4.19 12.14 -10.44
C HIS A 16 -4.88 11.27 -11.49
N ARG A 17 -4.19 11.03 -12.61
CA ARG A 17 -4.74 10.31 -13.76
C ARG A 17 -3.86 9.17 -14.23
N ARG A 18 -2.58 9.21 -13.91
CA ARG A 18 -1.61 8.21 -14.32
C ARG A 18 -0.89 7.66 -13.09
N ILE A 19 -1.48 6.67 -12.46
CA ILE A 19 -1.07 6.15 -11.16
C ILE A 19 -0.25 4.88 -11.34
N ALA A 20 1.02 4.89 -10.94
CA ALA A 20 1.85 3.69 -10.89
C ALA A 20 1.63 2.91 -9.58
N LEU A 21 1.95 1.61 -9.61
CA LEU A 21 1.87 0.72 -8.47
C LEU A 21 3.23 0.10 -8.14
N ALA A 22 3.71 0.26 -6.90
CA ALA A 22 4.83 -0.54 -6.39
C ALA A 22 4.28 -1.81 -5.71
N TYR A 23 4.30 -2.92 -6.46
CA TYR A 23 3.66 -4.18 -6.12
C TYR A 23 4.64 -5.17 -5.49
N GLY A 24 4.29 -5.71 -4.34
CA GLY A 24 5.07 -6.73 -3.65
C GLY A 24 4.92 -8.12 -4.28
N ARG A 25 5.41 -9.14 -3.55
CA ARG A 25 5.42 -10.52 -4.02
C ARG A 25 4.00 -11.07 -4.18
N GLU A 26 3.68 -11.54 -5.37
CA GLU A 26 2.36 -12.02 -5.75
C GLU A 26 1.89 -13.25 -4.95
N GLU A 27 2.82 -14.05 -4.43
CA GLU A 27 2.50 -15.23 -3.61
C GLU A 27 1.77 -14.86 -2.32
N LEU A 28 1.94 -13.64 -1.83
CA LEU A 28 1.34 -13.18 -0.59
C LEU A 28 -0.07 -12.64 -0.84
N TYR A 29 -1.04 -13.27 -0.19
CA TYR A 29 -2.48 -12.96 -0.34
C TYR A 29 -2.79 -11.46 -0.19
N PHE A 30 -2.23 -10.80 0.81
CA PHE A 30 -2.52 -9.39 1.07
C PHE A 30 -2.00 -8.47 -0.05
N TYR A 31 -0.90 -8.78 -0.73
CA TYR A 31 -0.44 -8.01 -1.89
C TYR A 31 -1.38 -8.21 -3.09
N ARG A 32 -1.87 -9.44 -3.33
CA ARG A 32 -2.88 -9.67 -4.38
C ARG A 32 -4.15 -8.87 -4.14
N GLU A 33 -4.63 -8.80 -2.91
CA GLU A 33 -5.83 -8.02 -2.59
C GLU A 33 -5.60 -6.51 -2.78
N ARG A 34 -4.42 -6.00 -2.43
CA ARG A 34 -4.06 -4.59 -2.69
C ARG A 34 -3.95 -4.30 -4.19
N TYR A 35 -3.38 -5.21 -4.97
CA TYR A 35 -3.33 -5.11 -6.42
C TYR A 35 -4.74 -5.11 -7.04
N ARG A 36 -5.61 -6.01 -6.61
CA ARG A 36 -7.01 -6.05 -7.07
C ARG A 36 -7.75 -4.75 -6.76
N GLY A 37 -7.54 -4.18 -5.57
CA GLY A 37 -8.10 -2.89 -5.19
C GLY A 37 -7.63 -1.75 -6.09
N TYR A 38 -6.33 -1.71 -6.42
CA TYR A 38 -5.76 -0.77 -7.38
C TYR A 38 -6.41 -0.91 -8.77
N CYS A 39 -6.46 -2.11 -9.33
CA CYS A 39 -7.06 -2.35 -10.64
C CYS A 39 -8.54 -1.95 -10.69
N GLN A 40 -9.31 -2.29 -9.64
CA GLN A 40 -10.73 -1.94 -9.57
C GLN A 40 -10.92 -0.42 -9.48
N ALA A 41 -10.10 0.27 -8.68
CA ALA A 41 -10.19 1.72 -8.54
C ALA A 41 -9.91 2.45 -9.87
N LEU A 42 -8.91 2.00 -10.65
CA LEU A 42 -8.66 2.55 -11.98
C LEU A 42 -9.84 2.29 -12.92
N SER A 43 -10.38 1.08 -12.93
CA SER A 43 -11.52 0.69 -13.76
C SER A 43 -12.75 1.57 -13.48
N ASP A 44 -13.11 1.74 -12.22
CA ASP A 44 -14.27 2.54 -11.80
C ASP A 44 -14.09 4.04 -12.08
N ALA A 45 -12.83 4.50 -12.10
CA ALA A 45 -12.48 5.87 -12.48
C ALA A 45 -12.38 6.08 -14.01
N GLY A 46 -12.55 5.04 -14.82
CA GLY A 46 -12.37 5.09 -16.27
C GLY A 46 -10.91 5.35 -16.70
N LEU A 47 -9.93 5.06 -15.82
CA LEU A 47 -8.51 5.20 -16.12
C LEU A 47 -7.94 3.91 -16.72
N PRO A 48 -7.03 4.01 -17.71
CA PRO A 48 -6.44 2.82 -18.31
C PRO A 48 -5.52 2.08 -17.33
N TYR A 49 -5.62 0.75 -17.34
CA TYR A 49 -4.58 -0.09 -16.73
C TYR A 49 -3.41 -0.21 -17.70
N GLU A 50 -2.20 0.07 -17.25
CA GLU A 50 -0.98 -0.04 -18.01
C GLU A 50 0.03 -0.91 -17.26
N GLU A 51 0.41 -2.06 -17.83
CA GLU A 51 1.41 -2.96 -17.21
C GLU A 51 2.75 -2.26 -16.98
N ALA A 52 3.13 -1.30 -17.84
CA ALA A 52 4.35 -0.52 -17.70
C ALA A 52 4.40 0.36 -16.43
N LEU A 53 3.24 0.62 -15.79
CA LEU A 53 3.13 1.35 -14.53
C LEU A 53 3.16 0.43 -13.30
N VAL A 54 3.21 -0.90 -13.48
CA VAL A 54 3.23 -1.86 -12.37
C VAL A 54 4.66 -2.31 -12.09
N MET A 55 5.28 -1.74 -11.08
CA MET A 55 6.60 -2.11 -10.60
C MET A 55 6.50 -3.38 -9.74
N ARG A 56 6.97 -4.53 -10.24
CA ARG A 56 6.92 -5.81 -9.54
C ARG A 56 8.23 -6.08 -8.79
N GLU A 57 8.14 -6.45 -7.52
CA GLU A 57 9.30 -6.82 -6.71
C GLU A 57 10.01 -8.04 -7.31
N SER A 58 11.30 -7.89 -7.60
CA SER A 58 12.12 -8.97 -8.19
C SER A 58 13.21 -9.51 -7.26
N SER A 59 13.82 -8.67 -6.45
CA SER A 59 14.96 -9.03 -5.58
C SER A 59 14.93 -8.32 -4.22
N GLY A 60 13.74 -8.22 -3.64
CA GLY A 60 13.52 -7.48 -2.39
C GLY A 60 13.16 -6.01 -2.63
N VAL A 61 12.92 -5.29 -1.52
CA VAL A 61 12.43 -3.91 -1.55
C VAL A 61 13.36 -2.95 -2.29
N ASP A 62 14.66 -3.18 -2.29
CA ASP A 62 15.66 -2.33 -2.97
C ASP A 62 15.50 -2.33 -4.50
N SER A 63 14.83 -3.36 -5.07
CA SER A 63 14.53 -3.39 -6.51
C SER A 63 13.68 -2.20 -6.95
N PHE A 64 12.88 -1.62 -6.05
CA PHE A 64 12.03 -0.47 -6.36
C PHE A 64 12.81 0.82 -6.66
N TYR A 65 14.06 0.95 -6.21
CA TYR A 65 14.90 2.08 -6.59
C TYR A 65 15.08 2.15 -8.12
N ARG A 66 15.53 1.04 -8.74
CA ARG A 66 15.70 0.94 -10.19
C ARG A 66 14.36 1.01 -10.94
N LEU A 67 13.36 0.30 -10.46
CA LEU A 67 12.01 0.30 -11.07
C LEU A 67 11.37 1.68 -11.08
N THR A 68 11.57 2.48 -10.02
CA THR A 68 11.12 3.88 -9.99
C THR A 68 11.81 4.71 -11.06
N GLN A 69 13.13 4.55 -11.24
CA GLN A 69 13.84 5.27 -12.30
C GLN A 69 13.36 4.86 -13.70
N GLU A 70 13.02 3.58 -13.90
CA GLU A 70 12.49 3.07 -15.17
C GLU A 70 11.11 3.64 -15.48
N VAL A 71 10.17 3.59 -14.52
CA VAL A 71 8.81 4.10 -14.73
C VAL A 71 8.77 5.61 -14.92
N MET A 72 9.66 6.35 -14.25
CA MET A 72 9.78 7.81 -14.41
C MET A 72 10.42 8.24 -15.74
N ARG A 73 11.10 7.34 -16.45
CA ARG A 73 11.66 7.59 -17.80
C ARG A 73 10.72 7.23 -18.94
N LEU A 74 9.52 6.75 -18.64
CA LEU A 74 8.52 6.50 -19.69
C LEU A 74 8.20 7.83 -20.44
N PRO A 75 7.80 7.77 -21.72
CA PRO A 75 7.40 8.96 -22.47
C PRO A 75 6.31 9.79 -21.79
N GLN A 76 5.46 9.13 -21.03
CA GLN A 76 4.49 9.73 -20.14
C GLN A 76 4.70 9.12 -18.75
N PRO A 77 5.42 9.76 -17.84
CA PRO A 77 5.63 9.25 -16.50
C PRO A 77 4.34 9.31 -15.65
N PRO A 78 4.24 8.53 -14.56
CA PRO A 78 3.12 8.64 -13.64
C PRO A 78 3.11 9.99 -12.91
N ASP A 79 1.92 10.46 -12.54
CA ASP A 79 1.69 11.63 -11.69
C ASP A 79 1.47 11.25 -10.20
N ALA A 80 1.29 9.96 -9.92
CA ALA A 80 1.28 9.41 -8.57
C ALA A 80 1.83 7.98 -8.54
N ILE A 81 2.37 7.57 -7.40
CA ILE A 81 2.82 6.20 -7.14
C ILE A 81 2.13 5.70 -5.87
N PHE A 82 1.26 4.69 -6.00
CA PHE A 82 0.74 3.93 -4.89
C PHE A 82 1.67 2.76 -4.56
N THR A 83 2.07 2.63 -3.30
CA THR A 83 2.95 1.56 -2.86
C THR A 83 2.20 0.62 -1.92
N THR A 84 2.40 -0.68 -2.10
CA THR A 84 1.71 -1.70 -1.31
C THR A 84 2.31 -1.90 0.09
N SER A 85 3.30 -1.10 0.50
CA SER A 85 3.79 -0.99 1.88
C SER A 85 4.69 0.24 2.02
N ASP A 86 4.81 0.81 3.22
CA ASP A 86 5.65 1.98 3.50
C ASP A 86 7.14 1.76 3.24
N PRO A 87 7.76 0.58 3.53
CA PRO A 87 9.16 0.34 3.14
C PRO A 87 9.42 0.50 1.64
N LYS A 88 8.46 0.13 0.78
CA LYS A 88 8.56 0.39 -0.66
C LYS A 88 8.46 1.88 -0.98
N ALA A 89 7.55 2.58 -0.29
CA ALA A 89 7.41 4.03 -0.45
C ALA A 89 8.72 4.77 -0.14
N PHE A 90 9.44 4.37 0.90
CA PHE A 90 10.72 5.02 1.25
C PHE A 90 11.76 4.83 0.16
N VAL A 91 11.86 3.65 -0.45
CA VAL A 91 12.78 3.40 -1.57
C VAL A 91 12.35 4.19 -2.82
N VAL A 92 11.05 4.25 -3.11
CA VAL A 92 10.48 5.06 -4.20
C VAL A 92 10.82 6.55 -3.99
N MET A 93 10.57 7.09 -2.79
CA MET A 93 10.86 8.49 -2.47
C MET A 93 12.35 8.80 -2.58
N HIS A 94 13.23 7.89 -2.13
CA HIS A 94 14.67 8.03 -2.28
C HIS A 94 15.07 8.10 -3.77
N ALA A 95 14.55 7.19 -4.59
CA ALA A 95 14.84 7.21 -6.03
C ALA A 95 14.35 8.50 -6.72
N LEU A 96 13.15 8.99 -6.36
CA LEU A 96 12.61 10.26 -6.87
C LEU A 96 13.47 11.43 -6.44
N HIS A 97 13.92 11.47 -5.18
CA HIS A 97 14.82 12.49 -4.65
C HIS A 97 16.13 12.57 -5.46
N ASP A 98 16.79 11.42 -5.69
CA ASP A 98 18.04 11.34 -6.45
C ASP A 98 17.87 11.73 -7.93
N MET A 99 16.64 11.61 -8.46
CA MET A 99 16.28 12.09 -9.80
C MET A 99 15.92 13.58 -9.83
N GLY A 100 15.88 14.27 -8.69
CA GLY A 100 15.46 15.67 -8.59
C GLY A 100 13.94 15.86 -8.79
N VAL A 101 13.14 14.81 -8.67
CA VAL A 101 11.67 14.85 -8.80
C VAL A 101 11.06 15.29 -7.47
N ARG A 102 10.24 16.31 -7.49
CA ARG A 102 9.64 16.88 -6.28
C ARG A 102 8.39 16.10 -5.86
N ILE A 103 8.30 15.85 -4.57
CA ILE A 103 7.15 15.19 -3.94
C ILE A 103 6.48 16.22 -3.01
N PRO A 104 5.20 16.54 -3.19
CA PRO A 104 4.21 15.98 -4.11
C PRO A 104 4.05 16.73 -5.44
N GLU A 105 4.82 17.80 -5.71
CA GLU A 105 4.57 18.75 -6.79
C GLU A 105 4.61 18.09 -8.17
N ASP A 106 5.59 17.22 -8.42
CA ASP A 106 5.76 16.53 -9.69
C ASP A 106 5.11 15.14 -9.64
N VAL A 107 5.28 14.40 -8.53
CA VAL A 107 4.71 13.06 -8.30
C VAL A 107 4.26 12.90 -6.86
N SER A 108 3.01 12.51 -6.65
CA SER A 108 2.52 12.11 -5.32
C SER A 108 2.94 10.68 -4.98
N VAL A 109 3.25 10.43 -3.71
CA VAL A 109 3.57 9.08 -3.20
C VAL A 109 2.60 8.73 -2.06
N LEU A 110 1.92 7.58 -2.18
CA LEU A 110 0.99 7.07 -1.17
C LEU A 110 1.42 5.68 -0.72
N GLY A 111 1.62 5.52 0.58
CA GLY A 111 2.06 4.28 1.23
C GLY A 111 0.93 3.41 1.76
N PHE A 112 1.33 2.35 2.48
CA PHE A 112 0.45 1.45 3.19
C PHE A 112 1.20 0.90 4.42
N ASP A 113 0.58 0.88 5.59
CA ASP A 113 0.91 0.31 6.90
C ASP A 113 1.03 1.35 8.02
N ASN A 114 1.36 2.62 7.72
CA ASN A 114 1.59 3.72 8.66
C ASN A 114 2.65 3.36 9.74
N VAL A 115 3.82 2.86 9.30
CA VAL A 115 4.93 2.63 10.23
C VAL A 115 5.46 3.96 10.80
N SER A 116 6.11 3.92 11.96
CA SER A 116 6.55 5.13 12.68
C SER A 116 7.40 6.07 11.81
N LEU A 117 8.23 5.51 10.92
CA LEU A 117 9.09 6.28 10.02
C LEU A 117 8.29 7.13 9.00
N SER A 118 7.05 6.75 8.67
CA SER A 118 6.21 7.45 7.68
C SER A 118 5.92 8.90 8.04
N SER A 119 5.92 9.24 9.34
CA SER A 119 5.78 10.62 9.81
C SER A 119 7.09 11.40 9.89
N MET A 120 8.25 10.73 9.77
CA MET A 120 9.58 11.30 9.99
C MET A 120 10.36 11.54 8.70
N VAL A 121 9.98 10.90 7.59
CA VAL A 121 10.59 11.14 6.28
C VAL A 121 10.20 12.51 5.73
N GLU A 122 10.96 13.05 4.77
CA GLU A 122 10.68 14.33 4.14
C GLU A 122 10.43 14.12 2.64
N PRO A 123 9.23 14.52 2.14
CA PRO A 123 8.06 14.95 2.93
C PRO A 123 7.43 13.79 3.72
N PRO A 124 6.70 14.04 4.83
CA PRO A 124 5.99 13.02 5.56
C PRO A 124 5.01 12.24 4.68
N LEU A 125 5.05 10.91 4.75
CA LEU A 125 4.35 10.00 3.87
C LEU A 125 2.86 9.90 4.22
N SER A 126 1.99 10.20 3.24
CA SER A 126 0.57 9.81 3.26
C SER A 126 0.49 8.29 3.12
N THR A 127 -0.34 7.65 3.94
CA THR A 127 -0.36 6.18 4.01
C THR A 127 -1.66 5.64 4.58
N VAL A 128 -2.02 4.41 4.23
CA VAL A 128 -3.12 3.69 4.85
C VAL A 128 -2.66 3.14 6.20
N ALA A 129 -3.32 3.55 7.28
CA ALA A 129 -3.01 3.12 8.64
C ALA A 129 -3.77 1.84 9.00
N GLN A 130 -3.06 0.76 9.29
CA GLN A 130 -3.63 -0.46 9.85
C GLN A 130 -3.73 -0.33 11.37
N PRO A 131 -4.81 -0.80 12.02
CA PRO A 131 -4.96 -0.80 13.48
C PRO A 131 -4.15 -1.95 14.11
N LEU A 132 -2.82 -1.86 14.05
CA LEU A 132 -1.89 -2.96 14.40
C LEU A 132 -2.08 -3.43 15.85
N TYR A 133 -2.33 -2.50 16.79
CA TYR A 133 -2.60 -2.84 18.18
C TYR A 133 -3.88 -3.69 18.31
N ASP A 134 -4.97 -3.24 17.69
CA ASP A 134 -6.26 -3.94 17.75
C ASP A 134 -6.18 -5.30 17.04
N MET A 135 -5.45 -5.38 15.92
CA MET A 135 -5.17 -6.66 15.24
C MET A 135 -4.47 -7.64 16.18
N GLY A 136 -3.42 -7.19 16.88
CA GLY A 136 -2.72 -7.99 17.88
C GLY A 136 -3.61 -8.41 19.05
N ALA A 137 -4.40 -7.49 19.59
CA ALA A 137 -5.31 -7.73 20.70
C ALA A 137 -6.41 -8.75 20.32
N VAL A 138 -7.01 -8.60 19.13
CA VAL A 138 -8.03 -9.54 18.62
C VAL A 138 -7.42 -10.91 18.37
N ALA A 139 -6.23 -10.98 17.76
CA ALA A 139 -5.53 -12.24 17.51
C ALA A 139 -5.21 -12.99 18.82
N ALA A 140 -4.68 -12.30 19.82
CA ALA A 140 -4.39 -12.87 21.14
C ALA A 140 -5.67 -13.37 21.84
N LYS A 141 -6.74 -12.58 21.81
CA LYS A 141 -8.05 -12.95 22.39
C LYS A 141 -8.62 -14.21 21.72
N ASN A 142 -8.55 -14.27 20.40
CA ASN A 142 -9.00 -15.45 19.64
C ASN A 142 -8.18 -16.68 19.98
N LEU A 143 -6.85 -16.56 20.07
CA LEU A 143 -5.97 -17.67 20.41
C LEU A 143 -6.26 -18.20 21.82
N ILE A 144 -6.40 -17.33 22.82
CA ILE A 144 -6.76 -17.73 24.19
C ILE A 144 -8.11 -18.43 24.21
N HIS A 145 -9.10 -17.93 23.45
CA HIS A 145 -10.39 -18.59 23.32
C HIS A 145 -10.27 -20.00 22.71
N GLN A 146 -9.49 -20.16 21.65
CA GLN A 146 -9.27 -21.46 20.99
C GLN A 146 -8.62 -22.47 21.94
N ILE A 147 -7.62 -22.06 22.72
CA ILE A 147 -6.94 -22.91 23.71
C ILE A 147 -7.96 -23.42 24.74
N ARG A 148 -8.72 -22.50 25.38
CA ARG A 148 -9.71 -22.84 26.40
C ARG A 148 -10.84 -23.72 25.85
N TYR A 149 -11.28 -23.46 24.62
CA TYR A 149 -12.32 -24.25 23.96
C TYR A 149 -11.85 -25.70 23.72
N LYS A 150 -10.59 -25.83 23.20
CA LYS A 150 -9.99 -27.15 22.95
C LYS A 150 -9.79 -27.94 24.25
N GLU A 151 -9.33 -27.29 25.32
CA GLU A 151 -9.20 -27.95 26.64
C GLU A 151 -10.53 -28.47 27.15
N LYS A 152 -11.63 -27.76 26.92
CA LYS A 152 -12.97 -28.14 27.40
C LYS A 152 -13.66 -29.18 26.51
N ASN A 153 -13.49 -29.07 25.17
CA ASN A 153 -14.31 -29.83 24.21
C ASN A 153 -13.49 -30.87 23.43
N GLY A 154 -12.16 -30.91 23.57
CA GLY A 154 -11.28 -31.84 22.85
C GLY A 154 -10.96 -31.44 21.40
N GLU A 155 -11.65 -30.44 20.85
CA GLU A 155 -11.49 -29.96 19.47
C GLU A 155 -11.39 -28.42 19.39
N LEU A 156 -10.93 -27.91 18.25
CA LEU A 156 -10.89 -26.45 18.01
C LEU A 156 -12.30 -25.93 17.69
N PRO A 157 -12.61 -24.68 18.10
CA PRO A 157 -13.84 -24.02 17.68
C PRO A 157 -13.82 -23.73 16.16
N PRO A 158 -14.98 -23.48 15.54
CA PRO A 158 -15.05 -23.03 14.17
C PRO A 158 -14.18 -21.79 13.93
N PRO A 159 -13.56 -21.65 12.74
CA PRO A 159 -12.74 -20.49 12.43
C PRO A 159 -13.57 -19.21 12.43
N VAL A 160 -13.03 -18.15 13.04
CA VAL A 160 -13.65 -16.82 13.09
C VAL A 160 -12.84 -15.86 12.22
N ARG A 161 -13.52 -15.12 11.33
CA ARG A 161 -12.94 -14.04 10.54
C ARG A 161 -13.28 -12.69 11.17
N ASN A 162 -12.27 -11.96 11.60
CA ASN A 162 -12.41 -10.58 12.07
C ASN A 162 -11.86 -9.65 10.99
N VAL A 163 -12.63 -8.65 10.59
CA VAL A 163 -12.21 -7.58 9.67
C VAL A 163 -12.23 -6.28 10.44
N LEU A 164 -11.08 -5.63 10.52
CA LEU A 164 -10.92 -4.33 11.19
C LEU A 164 -10.85 -3.22 10.15
N GLY A 165 -11.40 -2.05 10.49
CA GLY A 165 -11.30 -0.84 9.67
C GLY A 165 -9.87 -0.33 9.58
N VAL A 166 -9.60 0.46 8.55
CA VAL A 166 -8.33 1.17 8.35
C VAL A 166 -8.62 2.64 8.10
N ASP A 167 -7.64 3.51 8.35
CA ASP A 167 -7.74 4.95 8.09
C ASP A 167 -6.73 5.37 7.02
N LEU A 168 -7.10 6.32 6.18
CA LEU A 168 -6.16 7.01 5.30
C LEU A 168 -5.59 8.23 6.04
N ILE A 169 -4.29 8.21 6.30
CA ILE A 169 -3.57 9.32 6.93
C ILE A 169 -2.93 10.17 5.84
N VAL A 170 -3.54 11.30 5.55
CA VAL A 170 -3.03 12.26 4.57
C VAL A 170 -1.94 13.12 5.21
N ARG A 171 -0.77 13.21 4.53
CA ARG A 171 0.39 14.02 4.90
C ARG A 171 0.88 14.80 3.68
N ARG A 172 2.15 15.20 3.67
CA ARG A 172 2.70 16.09 2.62
C ARG A 172 3.22 15.36 1.37
N SER A 173 3.20 14.04 1.31
CA SER A 173 3.64 13.30 0.12
C SER A 173 2.57 13.16 -0.96
N THR A 174 1.35 13.65 -0.72
CA THR A 174 0.26 13.73 -1.70
C THR A 174 -0.33 15.13 -1.74
N ARG A 175 -0.87 15.50 -2.90
CA ARG A 175 -1.64 16.73 -3.09
C ARG A 175 -3.03 16.58 -2.53
#